data_a7baca9a560071763a2c4d9c605963c8
#
_entry.id   a7baca9a560071763a2c4d9c605963c8
#
_cell.length_a   1.000
_cell.length_b   1.000
_cell.length_c   1.000
_cell.angle_alpha   90.00
_cell.angle_beta   90.00
_cell.angle_gamma   90.00
#
_symmetry.space_group_name_H-M   'P 1'
#
loop_
_entity.id
_entity.type
_entity.pdbx_description
1 polymer ?
#
loop_
_entity_poly.entity_id
_entity_poly.type
_entity_poly.pdbx_seq_one_letter_code
_entity_poly.pdbx_strand_id
1 'polypeptide(L)'
;MLIKTALDTGQLRVRDTVVVEETPLKISDIDRNAVEETVKLKGQDKAYGVTVLKWGPLQKKVQEAENVLREALAMGLDEAYLVADERLLNASHLATAKAIAAVVKKVGADLVLAGEATVDNYTGQIPARVAAELGWPVITYARELKVEGGRVVARRDLEDHVEVVEAPLPAVVSVTREINQPRIPTLLAIRAAMKKPINRLTLADLGISVEPKISAAYKPLVIQRKKVVIKDGTPEEKAEKLIQHLRQEGVI
;
A
#
# COMPACT_ATOMS: atom_id res chain seq x y z
N MET A 1 -6.83 -3.98 7.87
CA MET A 1 -5.80 -3.94 6.81
C MET A 1 -5.98 -2.68 5.95
N LEU A 2 -4.95 -1.84 5.85
CA LEU A 2 -5.00 -0.67 4.97
C LEU A 2 -4.57 -1.07 3.56
N ILE A 3 -5.35 -0.68 2.57
CA ILE A 3 -5.11 -1.00 1.16
C ILE A 3 -5.11 0.32 0.38
N LYS A 4 -4.08 0.57 -0.39
CA LYS A 4 -4.10 1.66 -1.34
C LYS A 4 -4.55 1.19 -2.72
N THR A 5 -5.53 1.89 -3.27
CA THR A 5 -5.84 1.84 -4.70
C THR A 5 -4.77 2.64 -5.45
N ALA A 6 -3.62 2.00 -5.69
CA ALA A 6 -2.47 2.62 -6.32
C ALA A 6 -2.66 2.76 -7.83
N LEU A 7 -2.05 3.78 -8.43
CA LEU A 7 -1.91 3.82 -9.90
C LEU A 7 -1.02 2.66 -10.36
N ASP A 8 -1.44 1.96 -11.41
CA ASP A 8 -0.61 0.92 -12.00
C ASP A 8 0.57 1.54 -12.75
N THR A 9 1.73 1.56 -12.07
CA THR A 9 2.96 2.15 -12.63
C THR A 9 3.49 1.42 -13.87
N GLY A 10 3.07 0.18 -14.10
CA GLY A 10 3.38 -0.58 -15.32
C GLY A 10 2.50 -0.19 -16.52
N GLN A 11 1.38 0.50 -16.27
CA GLN A 11 0.41 0.89 -17.30
C GLN A 11 0.12 2.40 -17.29
N LEU A 12 1.08 3.21 -16.85
CA LEU A 12 0.93 4.67 -16.84
C LEU A 12 0.55 5.20 -18.23
N ARG A 13 -0.50 6.00 -18.28
CA ARG A 13 -0.85 6.79 -19.45
C ARG A 13 -0.24 8.18 -19.28
N VAL A 14 0.63 8.55 -20.21
CA VAL A 14 1.40 9.79 -20.15
C VAL A 14 1.17 10.58 -21.41
N ARG A 15 0.90 11.88 -21.25
CA ARG A 15 0.99 12.93 -22.27
C ARG A 15 2.08 13.90 -21.80
N ASP A 16 1.76 15.16 -21.49
CA ASP A 16 2.72 16.06 -20.82
C ASP A 16 2.86 15.72 -19.32
N THR A 17 1.80 15.16 -18.73
CA THR A 17 1.73 14.66 -17.36
C THR A 17 1.10 13.28 -17.34
N VAL A 18 1.13 12.63 -16.18
CA VAL A 18 0.41 11.37 -15.99
C VAL A 18 -1.09 11.63 -16.07
N VAL A 19 -1.77 10.94 -16.99
CA VAL A 19 -3.22 10.99 -17.15
C VAL A 19 -3.85 10.01 -16.19
N VAL A 20 -4.14 10.50 -14.97
CA VAL A 20 -4.67 9.68 -13.86
C VAL A 20 -5.98 8.98 -14.22
N GLU A 21 -6.85 9.68 -14.95
CA GLU A 21 -8.14 9.14 -15.39
C GLU A 21 -8.02 7.89 -16.27
N GLU A 22 -6.99 7.84 -17.12
CA GLU A 22 -6.75 6.76 -18.07
C GLU A 22 -5.83 5.67 -17.51
N THR A 23 -5.11 5.94 -16.41
CA THR A 23 -4.21 4.98 -15.76
C THR A 23 -5.01 4.06 -14.84
N PRO A 24 -4.96 2.73 -15.01
CA PRO A 24 -5.71 1.81 -14.16
C PRO A 24 -5.26 1.85 -12.71
N LEU A 25 -6.15 1.47 -11.80
CA LEU A 25 -5.83 1.22 -10.40
C LEU A 25 -5.49 -0.25 -10.16
N LYS A 26 -4.55 -0.50 -9.26
CA LYS A 26 -4.23 -1.83 -8.75
C LYS A 26 -4.02 -1.82 -7.24
N ILE A 27 -4.03 -2.99 -6.63
CA ILE A 27 -3.53 -3.14 -5.26
C ILE A 27 -2.01 -2.92 -5.27
N SER A 28 -1.48 -2.17 -4.30
CA SER A 28 -0.02 -2.04 -4.14
C SER A 28 0.60 -3.39 -3.83
N ASP A 29 1.73 -3.70 -4.45
CA ASP A 29 2.35 -5.03 -4.29
C ASP A 29 2.71 -5.32 -2.82
N ILE A 30 3.19 -4.31 -2.07
CA ILE A 30 3.48 -4.44 -0.64
C ILE A 30 2.19 -4.61 0.18
N ASP A 31 1.08 -4.01 -0.25
CA ASP A 31 -0.21 -4.21 0.42
C ASP A 31 -0.72 -5.65 0.28
N ARG A 32 -0.36 -6.37 -0.81
CA ARG A 32 -0.64 -7.82 -0.90
C ARG A 32 0.05 -8.61 0.21
N ASN A 33 1.30 -8.28 0.54
CA ASN A 33 2.01 -8.90 1.66
C ASN A 33 1.30 -8.61 2.99
N ALA A 34 0.85 -7.38 3.20
CA ALA A 34 0.12 -7.01 4.39
C ALA A 34 -1.28 -7.66 4.47
N VAL A 35 -1.97 -7.85 3.34
CA VAL A 35 -3.23 -8.64 3.28
C VAL A 35 -2.97 -10.09 3.65
N GLU A 36 -1.93 -10.72 3.10
CA GLU A 36 -1.54 -12.09 3.42
C GLU A 36 -1.28 -12.25 4.92
N GLU A 37 -0.52 -11.33 5.51
CA GLU A 37 -0.21 -11.37 6.94
C GLU A 37 -1.46 -11.18 7.80
N THR A 38 -2.34 -10.25 7.41
CA THR A 38 -3.64 -10.07 8.08
C THR A 38 -4.47 -11.36 8.07
N VAL A 39 -4.51 -12.05 6.94
CA VAL A 39 -5.27 -13.30 6.80
C VAL A 39 -4.66 -14.45 7.62
N LYS A 40 -3.34 -14.50 7.77
CA LYS A 40 -2.67 -15.46 8.66
C LYS A 40 -2.97 -15.20 10.13
N LEU A 41 -2.94 -13.94 10.55
CA LEU A 41 -3.12 -13.53 11.94
C LEU A 41 -4.56 -13.58 12.43
N LYS A 42 -5.53 -13.36 11.56
CA LYS A 42 -6.94 -13.19 11.98
C LYS A 42 -7.55 -14.39 12.71
N GLY A 43 -7.04 -15.61 12.47
CA GLY A 43 -7.63 -16.81 13.07
C GLY A 43 -9.15 -16.91 12.80
N GLN A 44 -9.96 -16.81 13.87
CA GLN A 44 -11.43 -16.78 13.82
C GLN A 44 -12.02 -15.35 13.80
N ASP A 45 -11.19 -14.32 14.00
CA ASP A 45 -11.62 -12.93 13.99
C ASP A 45 -11.90 -12.44 12.58
N LYS A 46 -12.63 -11.33 12.48
CA LYS A 46 -12.90 -10.68 11.20
C LYS A 46 -11.74 -9.80 10.77
N ALA A 47 -11.40 -9.89 9.49
CA ALA A 47 -10.41 -9.03 8.86
C ALA A 47 -11.07 -8.08 7.85
N TYR A 48 -10.84 -6.78 8.04
CA TYR A 48 -11.42 -5.72 7.23
C TYR A 48 -10.38 -5.09 6.30
N GLY A 49 -10.75 -4.87 5.04
CA GLY A 49 -9.98 -4.03 4.12
C GLY A 49 -10.46 -2.58 4.15
N VAL A 50 -9.56 -1.62 4.30
CA VAL A 50 -9.90 -0.20 4.30
C VAL A 50 -9.09 0.53 3.24
N THR A 51 -9.77 1.25 2.35
CA THR A 51 -9.14 2.11 1.37
C THR A 51 -9.79 3.48 1.31
N VAL A 52 -8.99 4.49 0.96
CA VAL A 52 -9.44 5.84 0.65
C VAL A 52 -9.11 6.12 -0.81
N LEU A 53 -10.13 6.40 -1.60
CA LEU A 53 -9.95 6.73 -3.00
C LEU A 53 -9.38 8.14 -3.15
N LYS A 54 -8.18 8.23 -3.71
CA LYS A 54 -7.45 9.49 -3.91
C LYS A 54 -7.39 9.95 -5.36
N TRP A 55 -7.76 9.10 -6.29
CA TRP A 55 -7.62 9.31 -7.72
C TRP A 55 -8.98 9.56 -8.36
N GLY A 56 -9.07 10.61 -9.19
CA GLY A 56 -10.29 10.99 -9.89
C GLY A 56 -10.28 10.63 -11.37
N PRO A 57 -11.40 10.85 -12.06
CA PRO A 57 -12.69 11.32 -11.52
C PRO A 57 -13.40 10.23 -10.70
N LEU A 58 -14.14 10.66 -9.68
CA LEU A 58 -14.71 9.75 -8.67
C LEU A 58 -15.58 8.66 -9.30
N GLN A 59 -16.50 9.04 -10.18
CA GLN A 59 -17.46 8.11 -10.81
C GLN A 59 -16.78 6.95 -11.53
N LYS A 60 -15.67 7.21 -12.23
CA LYS A 60 -14.91 6.19 -12.96
C LYS A 60 -14.07 5.33 -12.01
N LYS A 61 -13.38 5.98 -11.08
CA LYS A 61 -12.39 5.32 -10.22
C LYS A 61 -12.99 4.53 -9.06
N VAL A 62 -14.24 4.78 -8.67
CA VAL A 62 -14.92 3.99 -7.63
C VAL A 62 -15.00 2.51 -8.03
N GLN A 63 -15.40 2.20 -9.27
CA GLN A 63 -15.50 0.81 -9.72
C GLN A 63 -14.13 0.12 -9.77
N GLU A 64 -13.09 0.84 -10.22
CA GLU A 64 -11.73 0.31 -10.22
C GLU A 64 -11.25 0.05 -8.78
N ALA A 65 -11.55 0.95 -7.83
CA ALA A 65 -11.22 0.78 -6.42
C ALA A 65 -11.94 -0.44 -5.80
N GLU A 66 -13.19 -0.68 -6.17
CA GLU A 66 -13.90 -1.89 -5.74
C GLU A 66 -13.27 -3.16 -6.30
N ASN A 67 -12.79 -3.16 -7.53
CA ASN A 67 -12.08 -4.31 -8.10
C ASN A 67 -10.80 -4.61 -7.32
N VAL A 68 -10.06 -3.59 -6.90
CA VAL A 68 -8.90 -3.74 -6.00
C VAL A 68 -9.30 -4.37 -4.67
N LEU A 69 -10.40 -3.91 -4.07
CA LEU A 69 -10.91 -4.51 -2.83
C LEU A 69 -11.41 -5.94 -3.03
N ARG A 70 -12.02 -6.27 -4.19
CA ARG A 70 -12.41 -7.64 -4.52
C ARG A 70 -11.22 -8.59 -4.57
N GLU A 71 -10.06 -8.13 -5.06
CA GLU A 71 -8.83 -8.92 -5.02
C GLU A 71 -8.42 -9.24 -3.57
N ALA A 72 -8.38 -8.25 -2.68
CA ALA A 72 -8.06 -8.45 -1.28
C ALA A 72 -9.08 -9.35 -0.54
N LEU A 73 -10.37 -9.20 -0.86
CA LEU A 73 -11.42 -10.09 -0.35
C LEU A 73 -11.26 -11.53 -0.85
N ALA A 74 -10.76 -11.72 -2.08
CA ALA A 74 -10.46 -13.03 -2.63
C ALA A 74 -9.22 -13.66 -1.97
N MET A 75 -8.26 -12.86 -1.52
CA MET A 75 -7.12 -13.30 -0.71
C MET A 75 -7.52 -13.77 0.69
N GLY A 76 -8.70 -13.39 1.20
CA GLY A 76 -9.23 -13.93 2.46
C GLY A 76 -9.72 -12.90 3.47
N LEU A 77 -9.75 -11.60 3.15
CA LEU A 77 -10.45 -10.62 3.98
C LEU A 77 -11.96 -10.90 3.97
N ASP A 78 -12.66 -10.48 5.00
CA ASP A 78 -14.08 -10.80 5.20
C ASP A 78 -15.00 -9.71 4.67
N GLU A 79 -14.60 -8.44 4.81
CA GLU A 79 -15.39 -7.27 4.49
C GLU A 79 -14.46 -6.12 4.10
N ALA A 80 -14.94 -5.16 3.33
CA ALA A 80 -14.15 -4.00 2.92
C ALA A 80 -14.91 -2.69 3.07
N TYR A 81 -14.16 -1.61 3.26
CA TYR A 81 -14.63 -0.23 3.38
C TYR A 81 -13.91 0.64 2.37
N LEU A 82 -14.69 1.29 1.51
CA LEU A 82 -14.21 2.25 0.52
C LEU A 82 -14.66 3.65 0.91
N VAL A 83 -13.74 4.50 1.34
CA VAL A 83 -14.04 5.91 1.54
C VAL A 83 -13.86 6.65 0.22
N ALA A 84 -14.97 7.10 -0.35
CA ALA A 84 -15.02 7.75 -1.65
C ALA A 84 -15.75 9.10 -1.53
N ASP A 85 -15.01 10.19 -1.60
CA ASP A 85 -15.52 11.56 -1.49
C ASP A 85 -14.67 12.50 -2.34
N GLU A 86 -15.31 13.43 -3.07
CA GLU A 86 -14.63 14.39 -3.94
C GLU A 86 -13.56 15.21 -3.19
N ARG A 87 -13.78 15.48 -1.91
CA ARG A 87 -12.84 16.23 -1.05
C ARG A 87 -11.56 15.46 -0.72
N LEU A 88 -11.55 14.14 -0.92
CA LEU A 88 -10.37 13.28 -0.70
C LEU A 88 -9.51 13.12 -1.94
N LEU A 89 -10.02 13.47 -3.12
CA LEU A 89 -9.23 13.42 -4.35
C LEU A 89 -8.05 14.39 -4.25
N ASN A 90 -6.84 13.89 -4.41
CA ASN A 90 -5.59 14.64 -4.23
C ASN A 90 -5.42 15.30 -2.83
N ALA A 91 -6.18 14.86 -1.84
CA ALA A 91 -6.05 15.37 -0.48
C ALA A 91 -4.70 14.98 0.17
N SER A 92 -4.33 15.69 1.22
CA SER A 92 -3.10 15.43 1.97
C SER A 92 -3.09 14.03 2.60
N HIS A 93 -1.89 13.54 2.96
CA HIS A 93 -1.77 12.29 3.72
C HIS A 93 -2.44 12.38 5.10
N LEU A 94 -2.51 13.57 5.70
CA LEU A 94 -3.23 13.81 6.95
C LEU A 94 -4.73 13.58 6.78
N ALA A 95 -5.33 14.16 5.73
CA ALA A 95 -6.75 13.95 5.44
C ALA A 95 -7.07 12.47 5.19
N THR A 96 -6.19 11.77 4.47
CA THR A 96 -6.29 10.32 4.26
C THR A 96 -6.23 9.55 5.58
N ALA A 97 -5.28 9.90 6.45
CA ALA A 97 -5.12 9.24 7.75
C ALA A 97 -6.33 9.47 8.67
N LYS A 98 -6.89 10.68 8.70
CA LYS A 98 -8.13 10.98 9.44
C LYS A 98 -9.30 10.12 8.97
N ALA A 99 -9.48 10.00 7.65
CA ALA A 99 -10.54 9.16 7.09
C ALA A 99 -10.36 7.68 7.46
N ILE A 100 -9.14 7.16 7.35
CA ILE A 100 -8.81 5.77 7.75
C ILE A 100 -9.06 5.58 9.25
N ALA A 101 -8.56 6.47 10.11
CA ALA A 101 -8.73 6.37 11.55
C ALA A 101 -10.21 6.35 11.97
N ALA A 102 -11.06 7.14 11.30
CA ALA A 102 -12.50 7.12 11.52
C ALA A 102 -13.13 5.76 11.16
N VAL A 103 -12.70 5.12 10.05
CA VAL A 103 -13.16 3.77 9.69
C VAL A 103 -12.66 2.75 10.72
N VAL A 104 -11.38 2.80 11.14
CA VAL A 104 -10.82 1.90 12.15
C VAL A 104 -11.62 1.95 13.46
N LYS A 105 -11.96 3.15 13.93
CA LYS A 105 -12.82 3.34 15.11
C LYS A 105 -14.23 2.76 14.89
N LYS A 106 -14.80 2.97 13.69
CA LYS A 106 -16.15 2.47 13.34
C LYS A 106 -16.23 0.96 13.34
N VAL A 107 -15.19 0.26 12.89
CA VAL A 107 -15.17 -1.21 12.86
C VAL A 107 -14.69 -1.84 14.16
N GLY A 108 -14.17 -1.05 15.09
CA GLY A 108 -13.69 -1.53 16.39
C GLY A 108 -12.46 -2.45 16.28
N ALA A 109 -11.59 -2.22 15.31
CA ALA A 109 -10.36 -2.99 15.17
C ALA A 109 -9.33 -2.55 16.22
N ASP A 110 -8.51 -3.48 16.69
CA ASP A 110 -7.42 -3.26 17.64
C ASP A 110 -6.02 -3.50 17.04
N LEU A 111 -5.96 -4.10 15.85
CA LEU A 111 -4.72 -4.20 15.08
C LEU A 111 -4.93 -3.67 13.66
N VAL A 112 -4.09 -2.71 13.27
CA VAL A 112 -4.07 -2.16 11.92
C VAL A 112 -2.77 -2.58 11.24
N LEU A 113 -2.86 -3.33 10.14
CA LEU A 113 -1.73 -3.64 9.28
C LEU A 113 -1.74 -2.79 8.02
N ALA A 114 -0.56 -2.45 7.51
CA ALA A 114 -0.37 -1.72 6.26
C ALA A 114 0.92 -2.16 5.57
N GLY A 115 1.05 -1.96 4.27
CA GLY A 115 2.35 -1.96 3.62
C GLY A 115 3.20 -0.77 4.11
N GLU A 116 4.52 -0.92 4.15
CA GLU A 116 5.44 0.14 4.54
C GLU A 116 5.32 1.38 3.65
N ALA A 117 5.10 1.15 2.36
CA ALA A 117 4.95 2.17 1.33
C ALA A 117 4.07 1.64 0.19
N THR A 118 3.81 2.46 -0.81
CA THR A 118 3.02 2.09 -1.99
C THR A 118 3.78 2.35 -3.28
N VAL A 119 3.59 1.50 -4.27
CA VAL A 119 4.37 1.48 -5.53
C VAL A 119 4.27 2.77 -6.35
N ASP A 120 3.24 3.58 -6.15
CA ASP A 120 2.99 4.80 -6.91
C ASP A 120 3.57 6.08 -6.28
N ASN A 121 3.60 6.19 -4.95
CA ASN A 121 4.06 7.39 -4.24
C ASN A 121 5.26 7.16 -3.31
N TYR A 122 5.43 5.98 -2.80
CA TYR A 122 6.51 5.53 -1.91
C TYR A 122 6.83 6.46 -0.72
N THR A 123 5.82 7.07 -0.11
CA THR A 123 6.03 8.08 0.96
C THR A 123 6.14 7.49 2.36
N GLY A 124 5.66 6.26 2.60
CA GLY A 124 5.72 5.57 3.89
C GLY A 124 4.97 6.25 5.05
N GLN A 125 4.17 7.30 4.80
CA GLN A 125 3.64 8.16 5.86
C GLN A 125 2.34 7.66 6.50
N ILE A 126 1.53 6.90 5.78
CA ILE A 126 0.16 6.60 6.21
C ILE A 126 0.11 5.79 7.51
N PRO A 127 0.89 4.72 7.71
CA PRO A 127 0.80 3.94 8.95
C PRO A 127 1.07 4.78 10.20
N ALA A 128 2.14 5.57 10.20
CA ALA A 128 2.50 6.45 11.32
C ALA A 128 1.46 7.55 11.57
N ARG A 129 0.90 8.15 10.50
CA ARG A 129 -0.14 9.17 10.62
C ARG A 129 -1.45 8.59 11.16
N VAL A 130 -1.83 7.39 10.74
CA VAL A 130 -3.02 6.70 11.26
C VAL A 130 -2.83 6.37 12.75
N ALA A 131 -1.66 5.90 13.14
CA ALA A 131 -1.33 5.65 14.54
C ALA A 131 -1.45 6.94 15.38
N ALA A 132 -0.92 8.06 14.90
CA ALA A 132 -1.04 9.36 15.56
C ALA A 132 -2.50 9.82 15.70
N GLU A 133 -3.33 9.66 14.67
CA GLU A 133 -4.77 10.02 14.70
C GLU A 133 -5.57 9.11 15.65
N LEU A 134 -5.12 7.88 15.87
CA LEU A 134 -5.73 6.93 16.80
C LEU A 134 -5.19 7.07 18.23
N GLY A 135 -4.01 7.69 18.41
CA GLY A 135 -3.27 7.71 19.68
C GLY A 135 -2.69 6.34 20.04
N TRP A 136 -2.35 5.52 19.03
CA TRP A 136 -1.85 4.15 19.19
C TRP A 136 -0.35 4.06 18.95
N PRO A 137 0.33 3.07 19.56
CA PRO A 137 1.70 2.76 19.19
C PRO A 137 1.81 2.31 17.73
N VAL A 138 2.97 2.58 17.12
CA VAL A 138 3.27 2.16 15.74
C VAL A 138 4.59 1.41 15.68
N ILE A 139 4.59 0.28 14.97
CA ILE A 139 5.79 -0.45 14.60
C ILE A 139 5.89 -0.40 13.07
N THR A 140 7.02 0.06 12.55
CA THR A 140 7.25 0.19 11.10
C THR A 140 8.28 -0.81 10.61
N TYR A 141 8.24 -1.16 9.31
CA TYR A 141 9.21 -2.04 8.65
C TYR A 141 9.29 -3.45 9.25
N ALA A 142 8.15 -4.01 9.68
CA ALA A 142 8.11 -5.36 10.22
C ALA A 142 8.31 -6.42 9.12
N ARG A 143 9.31 -7.28 9.30
CA ARG A 143 9.56 -8.45 8.44
C ARG A 143 9.10 -9.76 9.07
N GLU A 144 8.87 -9.78 10.37
CA GLU A 144 8.24 -10.86 11.12
C GLU A 144 7.29 -10.26 12.14
N LEU A 145 6.17 -10.93 12.39
CA LEU A 145 5.10 -10.43 13.24
C LEU A 145 4.42 -11.56 13.99
N LYS A 146 4.19 -11.37 15.29
CA LYS A 146 3.38 -12.24 16.13
C LYS A 146 2.45 -11.43 16.99
N VAL A 147 1.28 -11.97 17.25
CA VAL A 147 0.30 -11.41 18.21
C VAL A 147 0.04 -12.44 19.28
N GLU A 148 0.39 -12.10 20.52
CA GLU A 148 0.22 -12.99 21.68
C GLU A 148 0.06 -12.18 22.97
N GLY A 149 -0.76 -12.66 23.88
CA GLY A 149 -0.93 -12.03 25.20
C GLY A 149 -1.41 -10.57 25.17
N GLY A 150 -2.19 -10.15 24.14
CA GLY A 150 -2.64 -8.77 23.98
C GLY A 150 -1.54 -7.81 23.52
N ARG A 151 -0.45 -8.32 22.97
CA ARG A 151 0.69 -7.56 22.47
C ARG A 151 1.05 -7.99 21.06
N VAL A 152 1.63 -7.09 20.31
CA VAL A 152 2.28 -7.38 19.04
C VAL A 152 3.79 -7.35 19.23
N VAL A 153 4.45 -8.41 18.79
CA VAL A 153 5.91 -8.53 18.75
C VAL A 153 6.35 -8.58 17.31
N ALA A 154 7.24 -7.69 16.91
CA ALA A 154 7.70 -7.59 15.54
C ALA A 154 9.23 -7.50 15.46
N ARG A 155 9.77 -8.14 14.43
CA ARG A 155 11.15 -7.96 14.02
C ARG A 155 11.17 -6.97 12.87
N ARG A 156 11.86 -5.85 13.10
CA ARG A 156 12.00 -4.74 12.14
C ARG A 156 13.32 -4.84 11.43
N ASP A 157 13.33 -4.55 10.14
CA ASP A 157 14.55 -4.45 9.35
C ASP A 157 14.88 -2.97 9.12
N LEU A 158 16.01 -2.54 9.61
CA LEU A 158 16.55 -1.20 9.42
C LEU A 158 17.82 -1.29 8.56
N GLU A 159 18.35 -0.16 8.09
CA GLU A 159 19.46 -0.16 7.12
C GLU A 159 20.70 -0.94 7.59
N ASP A 160 21.05 -0.82 8.88
CA ASP A 160 22.29 -1.34 9.46
C ASP A 160 22.07 -2.40 10.54
N HIS A 161 20.82 -2.61 11.00
CA HIS A 161 20.52 -3.57 12.06
C HIS A 161 19.08 -4.05 12.02
N VAL A 162 18.82 -5.10 12.80
CA VAL A 162 17.49 -5.65 13.03
C VAL A 162 17.11 -5.47 14.49
N GLU A 163 15.91 -4.93 14.72
CA GLU A 163 15.34 -4.77 16.05
C GLU A 163 14.20 -5.76 16.30
N VAL A 164 14.08 -6.22 17.55
CA VAL A 164 12.87 -6.87 18.03
C VAL A 164 12.16 -5.89 18.97
N VAL A 165 10.97 -5.51 18.60
CA VAL A 165 10.16 -4.53 19.33
C VAL A 165 8.79 -5.10 19.67
N GLU A 166 8.21 -4.64 20.76
CA GLU A 166 6.86 -5.01 21.16
C GLU A 166 6.01 -3.78 21.49
N ALA A 167 4.70 -3.91 21.27
CA ALA A 167 3.73 -2.90 21.63
C ALA A 167 2.46 -3.56 22.15
N PRO A 168 1.75 -2.94 23.11
CA PRO A 168 0.42 -3.39 23.51
C PRO A 168 -0.57 -3.15 22.36
N LEU A 169 -1.60 -3.98 22.27
CA LEU A 169 -2.79 -3.67 21.47
C LEU A 169 -3.67 -2.65 22.22
N PRO A 170 -4.34 -1.73 21.52
CA PRO A 170 -4.39 -1.62 20.07
C PRO A 170 -3.12 -0.99 19.47
N ALA A 171 -2.75 -1.41 18.23
CA ALA A 171 -1.51 -0.98 17.57
C ALA A 171 -1.64 -0.86 16.06
N VAL A 172 -0.74 -0.09 15.44
CA VAL A 172 -0.57 0.00 13.99
C VAL A 172 0.80 -0.61 13.62
N VAL A 173 0.83 -1.47 12.61
CA VAL A 173 2.06 -2.08 12.12
C VAL A 173 2.17 -1.93 10.61
N SER A 174 3.31 -1.46 10.12
CA SER A 174 3.62 -1.56 8.69
C SER A 174 4.63 -2.68 8.43
N VAL A 175 4.38 -3.42 7.36
CA VAL A 175 5.16 -4.60 6.99
C VAL A 175 5.93 -4.36 5.71
N THR A 176 7.09 -4.99 5.60
CA THR A 176 7.90 -4.99 4.37
C THR A 176 7.45 -6.11 3.43
N ARG A 177 7.98 -6.09 2.20
CA ARG A 177 7.73 -7.15 1.22
C ARG A 177 8.25 -8.51 1.69
N GLU A 178 9.31 -8.53 2.49
CA GLU A 178 10.01 -9.72 2.95
C GLU A 178 9.23 -10.52 4.01
N ILE A 179 8.15 -9.97 4.57
CA ILE A 179 7.37 -10.63 5.63
C ILE A 179 6.77 -11.96 5.20
N ASN A 180 6.37 -12.09 3.94
CA ASN A 180 5.76 -13.31 3.41
C ASN A 180 5.72 -13.30 1.87
N GLN A 181 5.27 -14.43 1.31
CA GLN A 181 4.88 -14.54 -0.08
C GLN A 181 3.34 -14.56 -0.16
N PRO A 182 2.70 -13.55 -0.80
CA PRO A 182 1.25 -13.49 -0.89
C PRO A 182 0.68 -14.65 -1.70
N ARG A 183 -0.45 -15.20 -1.24
CA ARG A 183 -1.21 -16.21 -1.97
C ARG A 183 -1.83 -15.65 -3.24
N ILE A 184 -1.94 -16.50 -4.25
CA ILE A 184 -2.74 -16.22 -5.45
C ILE A 184 -4.14 -16.77 -5.22
N PRO A 185 -5.21 -15.93 -5.30
CA PRO A 185 -6.58 -16.41 -5.10
C PRO A 185 -6.99 -17.46 -6.14
N THR A 186 -7.66 -18.51 -5.68
CA THR A 186 -8.27 -19.50 -6.59
C THR A 186 -9.53 -18.93 -7.26
N LEU A 187 -9.99 -19.54 -8.36
CA LEU A 187 -11.24 -19.16 -9.03
C LEU A 187 -12.46 -19.24 -8.08
N LEU A 188 -12.48 -20.21 -7.18
CA LEU A 188 -13.54 -20.33 -6.17
C LEU A 188 -13.48 -19.18 -5.17
N ALA A 189 -12.31 -18.77 -4.72
CA ALA A 189 -12.11 -17.64 -3.82
C ALA A 189 -12.53 -16.31 -4.50
N ILE A 190 -12.20 -16.13 -5.78
CA ILE A 190 -12.65 -14.97 -6.56
C ILE A 190 -14.18 -14.92 -6.65
N ARG A 191 -14.84 -16.04 -6.96
CA ARG A 191 -16.31 -16.10 -7.00
C ARG A 191 -16.93 -15.82 -5.62
N ALA A 192 -16.38 -16.38 -4.56
CA ALA A 192 -16.84 -16.13 -3.21
C ALA A 192 -16.68 -14.65 -2.80
N ALA A 193 -15.58 -14.02 -3.18
CA ALA A 193 -15.32 -12.61 -2.93
C ALA A 193 -16.36 -11.66 -3.55
N MET A 194 -16.98 -12.04 -4.67
CA MET A 194 -18.04 -11.23 -5.30
C MET A 194 -19.27 -11.04 -4.40
N LYS A 195 -19.50 -11.93 -3.44
CA LYS A 195 -20.61 -11.88 -2.47
C LYS A 195 -20.25 -11.17 -1.16
N LYS A 196 -18.97 -10.95 -0.90
CA LYS A 196 -18.52 -10.28 0.33
C LYS A 196 -18.87 -8.79 0.30
N PRO A 197 -19.23 -8.18 1.44
CA PRO A 197 -19.64 -6.78 1.49
C PRO A 197 -18.48 -5.82 1.19
N ILE A 198 -18.78 -4.79 0.40
CA ILE A 198 -17.97 -3.57 0.28
C ILE A 198 -18.85 -2.40 0.66
N ASN A 199 -18.51 -1.75 1.76
CA ASN A 199 -19.23 -0.61 2.29
C ASN A 199 -18.64 0.68 1.74
N ARG A 200 -19.39 1.42 0.95
CA ARG A 200 -19.00 2.76 0.48
C ARG A 200 -19.35 3.77 1.56
N LEU A 201 -18.41 4.64 1.89
CA LEU A 201 -18.55 5.70 2.88
C LEU A 201 -18.10 7.03 2.29
N THR A 202 -18.78 8.10 2.70
CA THR A 202 -18.36 9.48 2.47
C THR A 202 -17.75 10.08 3.74
N LEU A 203 -17.18 11.28 3.67
CA LEU A 203 -16.73 11.99 4.87
C LEU A 203 -17.89 12.32 5.80
N ALA A 204 -19.10 12.55 5.27
CA ALA A 204 -20.31 12.79 6.06
C ALA A 204 -20.71 11.55 6.87
N ASP A 205 -20.64 10.35 6.29
CA ASP A 205 -20.93 9.08 6.97
C ASP A 205 -19.93 8.78 8.11
N LEU A 206 -18.75 9.40 8.06
CA LEU A 206 -17.71 9.30 9.07
C LEU A 206 -17.75 10.45 10.08
N GLY A 207 -18.59 11.47 9.86
CA GLY A 207 -18.70 12.63 10.74
C GLY A 207 -17.43 13.49 10.81
N ILE A 208 -16.60 13.49 9.74
CA ILE A 208 -15.32 14.21 9.71
C ILE A 208 -15.27 15.25 8.59
N SER A 209 -14.44 16.25 8.80
CA SER A 209 -14.03 17.21 7.77
C SER A 209 -12.54 17.10 7.48
N VAL A 210 -12.14 17.44 6.29
CA VAL A 210 -10.74 17.40 5.85
C VAL A 210 -10.33 18.75 5.26
N GLU A 211 -9.03 19.02 5.36
CA GLU A 211 -8.42 20.20 4.78
C GLU A 211 -8.55 20.25 3.25
N PRO A 212 -8.44 21.44 2.65
CA PRO A 212 -8.53 21.62 1.21
C PRO A 212 -7.56 20.72 0.44
N LYS A 213 -7.92 20.43 -0.80
CA LYS A 213 -7.10 19.64 -1.72
C LYS A 213 -5.76 20.32 -1.98
N ILE A 214 -4.71 19.51 -2.12
CA ILE A 214 -3.43 19.94 -2.67
C ILE A 214 -3.51 19.76 -4.18
N SER A 215 -3.27 20.82 -4.95
CA SER A 215 -3.09 20.70 -6.39
C SER A 215 -1.73 20.07 -6.68
N ALA A 216 -1.73 18.95 -7.38
CA ALA A 216 -0.50 18.26 -7.79
C ALA A 216 -0.60 17.84 -9.26
N ALA A 217 0.47 18.07 -10.01
CA ALA A 217 0.66 17.52 -11.34
C ALA A 217 1.83 16.52 -11.28
N TYR A 218 1.57 15.30 -11.71
CA TYR A 218 2.58 14.23 -11.72
C TYR A 218 3.22 14.16 -13.10
N LYS A 219 4.53 14.36 -13.16
CA LYS A 219 5.31 14.17 -14.40
C LYS A 219 6.12 12.88 -14.29
N PRO A 220 6.24 12.11 -15.38
CA PRO A 220 7.12 10.96 -15.37
C PRO A 220 8.57 11.42 -15.22
N LEU A 221 9.35 10.68 -14.45
CA LEU A 221 10.79 10.84 -14.43
C LEU A 221 11.36 10.20 -15.68
N VAL A 222 11.78 11.03 -16.65
CA VAL A 222 12.44 10.55 -17.86
C VAL A 222 13.93 10.45 -17.60
N ILE A 223 14.40 9.24 -17.33
CA ILE A 223 15.83 8.95 -17.19
C ILE A 223 16.39 8.64 -18.58
N GLN A 224 17.21 9.54 -19.09
CA GLN A 224 17.98 9.27 -20.30
C GLN A 224 19.11 8.29 -19.98
N ARG A 225 18.95 7.05 -20.40
CA ARG A 225 19.98 6.03 -20.25
C ARG A 225 20.82 5.96 -21.51
N LYS A 226 22.15 5.91 -21.37
CA LYS A 226 23.09 5.75 -22.50
C LYS A 226 22.88 4.44 -23.27
N LYS A 227 22.24 3.45 -22.67
CA LYS A 227 21.93 2.12 -23.25
C LYS A 227 23.13 1.47 -23.92
N VAL A 228 24.30 1.56 -23.30
CA VAL A 228 25.50 0.89 -23.78
C VAL A 228 25.31 -0.61 -23.66
N VAL A 229 25.44 -1.33 -24.77
CA VAL A 229 25.30 -2.78 -24.82
C VAL A 229 26.63 -3.39 -25.24
N ILE A 230 27.25 -4.17 -24.36
CA ILE A 230 28.51 -4.87 -24.62
C ILE A 230 28.17 -6.22 -25.25
N LYS A 231 28.28 -6.34 -26.57
CA LYS A 231 27.88 -7.54 -27.32
C LYS A 231 29.03 -8.52 -27.56
N ASP A 232 30.24 -8.00 -27.87
CA ASP A 232 31.34 -8.81 -28.37
C ASP A 232 32.40 -9.11 -27.33
N GLY A 233 32.97 -10.28 -27.37
CA GLY A 233 34.03 -10.77 -26.50
C GLY A 233 33.60 -11.94 -25.61
N THR A 234 34.59 -12.53 -24.93
CA THR A 234 34.37 -13.56 -23.91
C THR A 234 33.65 -12.99 -22.68
N PRO A 235 33.11 -13.80 -21.78
CA PRO A 235 32.52 -13.30 -20.54
C PRO A 235 33.47 -12.44 -19.72
N GLU A 236 34.76 -12.78 -19.67
CA GLU A 236 35.83 -12.06 -18.96
C GLU A 236 36.05 -10.69 -19.59
N GLU A 237 36.21 -10.62 -20.93
CA GLU A 237 36.37 -9.35 -21.66
C GLU A 237 35.16 -8.42 -21.52
N LYS A 238 33.94 -9.00 -21.46
CA LYS A 238 32.72 -8.21 -21.22
C LYS A 238 32.69 -7.66 -19.80
N ALA A 239 33.12 -8.42 -18.82
CA ALA A 239 33.22 -7.97 -17.44
C ALA A 239 34.24 -6.83 -17.28
N GLU A 240 35.42 -6.94 -17.92
CA GLU A 240 36.43 -5.87 -17.93
C GLU A 240 35.91 -4.59 -18.58
N LYS A 241 35.26 -4.70 -19.74
CA LYS A 241 34.63 -3.54 -20.41
C LYS A 241 33.56 -2.88 -19.54
N LEU A 242 32.73 -3.68 -18.84
CA LEU A 242 31.74 -3.14 -17.93
C LEU A 242 32.40 -2.36 -16.78
N ILE A 243 33.43 -2.91 -16.16
CA ILE A 243 34.18 -2.23 -15.08
C ILE A 243 34.80 -0.93 -15.60
N GLN A 244 35.38 -0.92 -16.78
CA GLN A 244 35.93 0.30 -17.40
C GLN A 244 34.86 1.35 -17.59
N HIS A 245 33.68 1.00 -18.13
CA HIS A 245 32.58 1.94 -18.28
C HIS A 245 32.08 2.48 -16.94
N LEU A 246 31.93 1.64 -15.91
CA LEU A 246 31.50 2.07 -14.58
C LEU A 246 32.50 3.04 -13.94
N ARG A 247 33.81 2.81 -14.12
CA ARG A 247 34.86 3.75 -13.69
C ARG A 247 34.80 5.08 -14.43
N GLN A 248 34.62 5.05 -15.75
CA GLN A 248 34.49 6.28 -16.58
C GLN A 248 33.26 7.12 -16.18
N GLU A 249 32.20 6.48 -15.72
CA GLU A 249 30.98 7.15 -15.23
C GLU A 249 31.07 7.56 -13.75
N GLY A 250 32.16 7.22 -13.06
CA GLY A 250 32.36 7.56 -11.63
C GLY A 250 31.42 6.80 -10.69
N VAL A 251 30.98 5.60 -11.08
CA VAL A 251 30.08 4.75 -10.28
C VAL A 251 30.88 3.88 -9.32
N ILE A 252 32.12 3.51 -9.70
CA ILE A 252 33.08 2.74 -8.89
C ILE A 252 34.46 3.32 -9.03
#